data_86331696589ec346d57e8217395f9886
#
_entry.id   86331696589ec346d57e8217395f9886
#
_cell.length_a   1.000
_cell.length_b   1.000
_cell.length_c   1.000
_cell.angle_alpha   90.00
_cell.angle_beta   90.00
_cell.angle_gamma   90.00
#
_symmetry.space_group_name_H-M   'P 1'
#
loop_
_entity.id
_entity.type
_entity.pdbx_description
1 polymer ?
#
loop_
_entity_poly.entity_id
_entity_poly.type
_entity_poly.pdbx_seq_one_letter_code
_entity_poly.pdbx_strand_id
1 'polypeptide(L)'
;LGRVTMRPRKVNWKQIADNYVDTLHIPVAHPGLSNMVGKSYGVEVSENNGYIHKMWGDGINIRKDNLSNMLYNKYLPHMDHLPDDKQRYWLYYRLWPNLAFDVYPEQMDFMQFIPIDANTTMIREIAYALPDERRETKAAQYLNWRINRQVNNEDTDLINLVQEGMNTNHFRSGPLASSEVCLI
;
A
#
# COMPACT_ATOMS: atom_id res chain seq x y z
N LEU A 1 11.01 1.56 -16.81
CA LEU A 1 10.03 2.52 -16.28
C LEU A 1 8.64 2.13 -16.77
N GLY A 2 7.76 1.89 -15.83
CA GLY A 2 6.36 1.57 -16.12
C GLY A 2 5.48 2.83 -16.16
N ARG A 3 4.42 2.84 -15.34
CA ARG A 3 3.46 3.94 -15.30
C ARG A 3 3.91 5.05 -14.37
N VAL A 4 3.61 6.29 -14.75
CA VAL A 4 3.71 7.47 -13.86
C VAL A 4 2.32 8.04 -13.68
N THR A 5 1.91 8.27 -12.43
CA THR A 5 0.65 8.92 -12.10
C THR A 5 0.85 10.07 -11.13
N MET A 6 0.01 11.09 -11.27
CA MET A 6 -0.04 12.26 -10.40
C MET A 6 -1.51 12.44 -9.98
N ARG A 7 -1.78 12.37 -8.68
CA ARG A 7 -3.16 12.39 -8.16
C ARG A 7 -3.28 13.39 -7.01
N PRO A 8 -4.01 14.50 -7.18
CA PRO A 8 -4.28 15.41 -6.07
C PRO A 8 -5.27 14.77 -5.09
N ARG A 9 -5.08 15.08 -3.80
CA ARG A 9 -5.97 14.72 -2.70
C ARG A 9 -6.22 15.95 -1.83
N LYS A 10 -7.47 16.15 -1.40
CA LYS A 10 -7.86 17.24 -0.51
C LYS A 10 -7.65 16.85 0.96
N VAL A 11 -6.46 16.39 1.27
CA VAL A 11 -6.06 15.96 2.62
C VAL A 11 -4.64 16.37 2.91
N ASN A 12 -4.31 16.48 4.19
CA ASN A 12 -2.94 16.72 4.66
C ASN A 12 -2.05 15.51 4.34
N TRP A 13 -0.82 15.75 3.89
CA TRP A 13 0.11 14.69 3.51
C TRP A 13 0.47 13.73 4.66
N LYS A 14 0.49 14.22 5.90
CA LYS A 14 0.75 13.38 7.08
C LYS A 14 -0.33 12.33 7.26
N GLN A 15 -1.58 12.73 7.05
CA GLN A 15 -2.70 11.78 7.14
C GLN A 15 -2.62 10.68 6.09
N ILE A 16 -2.18 10.99 4.86
CA ILE A 16 -1.94 9.97 3.83
C ILE A 16 -0.82 9.04 4.28
N ALA A 17 0.26 9.61 4.83
CA ALA A 17 1.39 8.83 5.31
C ALA A 17 1.03 7.96 6.52
N ASP A 18 0.15 8.43 7.40
CA ASP A 18 -0.33 7.67 8.55
C ASP A 18 -1.28 6.55 8.12
N ASN A 19 -2.23 6.83 7.21
CA ASN A 19 -3.09 5.79 6.62
C ASN A 19 -2.27 4.68 5.94
N TYR A 20 -1.18 5.04 5.27
CA TYR A 20 -0.32 4.06 4.60
C TYR A 20 0.32 3.05 5.57
N VAL A 21 0.63 3.44 6.80
CA VAL A 21 1.26 2.56 7.81
C VAL A 21 0.29 1.99 8.85
N ASP A 22 -0.92 2.53 8.93
CA ASP A 22 -1.95 2.00 9.81
C ASP A 22 -2.40 0.61 9.34
N THR A 23 -2.37 -0.37 10.24
CA THR A 23 -2.78 -1.75 9.96
C THR A 23 -4.22 -2.04 10.33
N LEU A 24 -4.83 -1.22 11.18
CA LEU A 24 -6.16 -1.48 11.74
C LEU A 24 -7.29 -1.24 10.74
N HIS A 25 -7.11 -0.30 9.80
CA HIS A 25 -8.12 -0.02 8.79
C HIS A 25 -8.22 -1.12 7.71
N ILE A 26 -7.13 -1.88 7.45
CA ILE A 26 -7.06 -2.86 6.35
C ILE A 26 -8.21 -3.87 6.36
N PRO A 27 -8.56 -4.54 7.48
CA PRO A 27 -9.64 -5.52 7.48
C PRO A 27 -11.02 -4.92 7.22
N VAL A 28 -11.19 -3.63 7.48
CA VAL A 28 -12.46 -2.91 7.37
C VAL A 28 -12.60 -2.20 6.04
N ALA A 29 -11.56 -1.45 5.65
CA ALA A 29 -11.58 -0.62 4.45
C ALA A 29 -11.22 -1.41 3.17
N HIS A 30 -10.38 -2.44 3.28
CA HIS A 30 -9.83 -3.17 2.14
C HIS A 30 -10.12 -4.68 2.19
N PRO A 31 -11.37 -5.12 2.07
CA PRO A 31 -11.70 -6.54 2.17
C PRO A 31 -10.97 -7.39 1.12
N GLY A 32 -10.73 -6.86 -0.08
CA GLY A 32 -9.94 -7.52 -1.13
C GLY A 32 -8.48 -7.70 -0.74
N LEU A 33 -7.81 -6.63 -0.30
CA LEU A 33 -6.42 -6.68 0.16
C LEU A 33 -6.28 -7.55 1.41
N SER A 34 -7.17 -7.38 2.40
CA SER A 34 -7.19 -8.18 3.63
C SER A 34 -7.30 -9.68 3.34
N ASN A 35 -8.10 -10.06 2.34
CA ASN A 35 -8.21 -11.46 1.92
C ASN A 35 -6.92 -11.97 1.24
N MET A 36 -6.19 -11.12 0.54
CA MET A 36 -4.98 -11.49 -0.18
C MET A 36 -3.76 -11.57 0.74
N VAL A 37 -3.54 -10.57 1.61
CA VAL A 37 -2.41 -10.56 2.56
C VAL A 37 -2.69 -11.41 3.80
N GLY A 38 -3.94 -11.73 4.04
CA GLY A 38 -4.35 -12.68 5.08
C GLY A 38 -3.99 -12.23 6.50
N LYS A 39 -3.87 -13.23 7.39
CA LYS A 39 -3.49 -13.01 8.80
C LYS A 39 -1.98 -12.80 8.99
N SER A 40 -1.22 -12.87 7.93
CA SER A 40 0.25 -12.73 7.93
C SER A 40 0.71 -11.28 7.78
N TYR A 41 -0.23 -10.33 7.67
CA TYR A 41 0.15 -8.92 7.61
C TYR A 41 0.89 -8.51 8.89
N GLY A 42 2.12 -8.10 8.71
CA GLY A 42 3.02 -7.70 9.78
C GLY A 42 3.52 -6.28 9.61
N VAL A 43 3.99 -5.70 10.70
CA VAL A 43 4.54 -4.35 10.75
C VAL A 43 5.77 -4.31 11.65
N GLU A 44 6.79 -3.57 11.24
CA GLU A 44 8.04 -3.41 11.95
C GLU A 44 8.57 -1.98 11.77
N VAL A 45 9.09 -1.41 12.84
CA VAL A 45 9.82 -0.13 12.82
C VAL A 45 11.31 -0.44 12.86
N SER A 46 12.10 0.22 12.03
CA SER A 46 13.56 0.05 12.04
C SER A 46 14.14 0.44 13.40
N GLU A 47 14.92 -0.46 13.99
CA GLU A 47 15.56 -0.28 15.31
C GLU A 47 16.49 0.92 15.37
N ASN A 48 17.02 1.42 14.24
CA ASN A 48 18.09 2.39 14.22
C ASN A 48 17.65 3.85 14.34
N ASN A 49 16.42 4.21 13.95
CA ASN A 49 16.02 5.62 13.97
C ASN A 49 14.51 5.92 13.90
N GLY A 50 13.64 4.92 13.79
CA GLY A 50 12.19 5.15 13.66
C GLY A 50 11.73 5.77 12.32
N TYR A 51 12.64 6.03 11.37
CA TYR A 51 12.30 6.69 10.09
C TYR A 51 11.92 5.71 8.97
N ILE A 52 12.15 4.43 9.17
CA ILE A 52 11.81 3.39 8.21
C ILE A 52 10.81 2.43 8.84
N HIS A 53 9.65 2.37 8.25
CA HIS A 53 8.60 1.42 8.61
C HIS A 53 8.49 0.37 7.52
N LYS A 54 8.34 -0.87 7.91
CA LYS A 54 8.21 -2.00 7.02
C LYS A 54 6.92 -2.75 7.35
N MET A 55 6.11 -3.00 6.35
CA MET A 55 4.92 -3.82 6.42
C MET A 55 5.00 -4.92 5.37
N TRP A 56 4.33 -6.04 5.60
CA TRP A 56 4.34 -7.16 4.67
C TRP A 56 3.10 -8.04 4.76
N GLY A 57 2.85 -8.75 3.67
CA GLY A 57 1.87 -9.83 3.59
C GLY A 57 2.33 -10.90 2.63
N ASP A 58 2.03 -12.15 2.89
CA ASP A 58 2.53 -13.28 2.09
C ASP A 58 1.62 -13.70 0.92
N GLY A 59 0.53 -13.00 0.70
CA GLY A 59 -0.30 -13.12 -0.52
C GLY A 59 -0.89 -14.51 -0.81
N ILE A 60 -0.86 -15.42 0.17
CA ILE A 60 -1.18 -16.85 -0.03
C ILE A 60 -2.68 -17.13 0.06
N ASN A 61 -3.47 -16.28 0.74
CA ASN A 61 -4.89 -16.54 0.95
C ASN A 61 -5.76 -15.96 -0.16
N ILE A 62 -6.16 -16.83 -1.10
CA ILE A 62 -7.03 -16.44 -2.20
C ILE A 62 -8.47 -16.81 -1.86
N ARG A 63 -9.28 -15.85 -1.47
CA ARG A 63 -10.73 -16.01 -1.53
C ARG A 63 -11.22 -15.78 -2.98
N LYS A 64 -12.26 -16.53 -3.36
CA LYS A 64 -12.81 -16.53 -4.73
C LYS A 64 -13.65 -15.29 -5.09
N ASP A 65 -13.67 -14.28 -4.23
CA ASP A 65 -14.59 -13.14 -4.31
C ASP A 65 -14.00 -11.91 -5.06
N ASN A 66 -12.69 -11.88 -5.32
CA ASN A 66 -12.08 -10.83 -6.12
C ASN A 66 -11.36 -11.40 -7.35
N LEU A 67 -11.92 -11.13 -8.52
CA LEU A 67 -11.42 -11.64 -9.80
C LEU A 67 -9.97 -11.20 -10.08
N SER A 68 -9.60 -9.95 -9.76
CA SER A 68 -8.24 -9.45 -10.00
C SER A 68 -7.23 -10.20 -9.13
N ASN A 69 -7.55 -10.44 -7.86
CA ASN A 69 -6.69 -11.20 -6.93
C ASN A 69 -6.52 -12.65 -7.39
N MET A 70 -7.63 -13.30 -7.79
CA MET A 70 -7.58 -14.67 -8.32
C MET A 70 -6.71 -14.78 -9.57
N LEU A 71 -6.89 -13.87 -10.51
CA LEU A 71 -6.15 -13.88 -11.78
C LEU A 71 -4.68 -13.51 -11.55
N TYR A 72 -4.38 -12.55 -10.66
CA TYR A 72 -3.01 -12.21 -10.27
C TYR A 72 -2.28 -13.45 -9.75
N ASN A 73 -2.84 -14.14 -8.77
CA ASN A 73 -2.24 -15.34 -8.21
C ASN A 73 -2.10 -16.49 -9.24
N LYS A 74 -3.03 -16.57 -10.20
CA LYS A 74 -2.99 -17.58 -11.27
C LYS A 74 -1.90 -17.28 -12.30
N TYR A 75 -1.72 -16.01 -12.68
CA TYR A 75 -0.85 -15.61 -13.77
C TYR A 75 0.54 -15.16 -13.33
N LEU A 76 0.75 -14.80 -12.06
CA LEU A 76 2.08 -14.47 -11.58
C LEU A 76 3.00 -15.69 -11.73
N PRO A 77 3.98 -15.66 -12.65
CA PRO A 77 4.88 -16.77 -12.87
C PRO A 77 5.88 -16.93 -11.73
N HIS A 78 6.64 -17.99 -11.72
CA HIS A 78 7.81 -18.10 -10.86
C HIS A 78 8.83 -17.01 -11.22
N MET A 79 9.34 -16.32 -10.21
CA MET A 79 10.32 -15.24 -10.35
C MET A 79 11.68 -15.73 -9.88
N ASP A 80 12.58 -16.03 -10.82
CA ASP A 80 13.86 -16.70 -10.58
C ASP A 80 14.80 -15.93 -9.64
N HIS A 81 14.60 -14.62 -9.49
CA HIS A 81 15.38 -13.77 -8.59
C HIS A 81 14.91 -13.81 -7.13
N LEU A 82 13.79 -14.48 -6.85
CA LEU A 82 13.21 -14.59 -5.50
C LEU A 82 13.30 -16.02 -4.96
N PRO A 83 13.56 -16.19 -3.65
CA PRO A 83 13.45 -17.50 -3.02
C PRO A 83 12.00 -18.00 -3.00
N ASP A 84 11.81 -19.31 -2.87
CA ASP A 84 10.50 -19.97 -3.00
C ASP A 84 9.46 -19.46 -2.01
N ASP A 85 9.86 -19.11 -0.79
CA ASP A 85 8.99 -18.58 0.25
C ASP A 85 8.59 -17.11 0.04
N LYS A 86 9.17 -16.42 -0.96
CA LYS A 86 8.92 -15.02 -1.29
C LYS A 86 8.18 -14.80 -2.62
N GLN A 87 7.81 -15.86 -3.31
CA GLN A 87 7.17 -15.80 -4.63
C GLN A 87 5.82 -15.07 -4.66
N ARG A 88 5.17 -14.87 -3.51
CA ARG A 88 3.88 -14.17 -3.35
C ARG A 88 3.94 -13.07 -2.30
N TYR A 89 5.13 -12.70 -1.90
CA TYR A 89 5.36 -11.77 -0.81
C TYR A 89 5.22 -10.33 -1.28
N TRP A 90 4.42 -9.55 -0.58
CA TRP A 90 4.25 -8.12 -0.80
C TRP A 90 4.90 -7.37 0.36
N LEU A 91 5.79 -6.44 0.03
CA LEU A 91 6.48 -5.59 0.98
C LEU A 91 6.10 -4.14 0.78
N TYR A 92 5.95 -3.44 1.88
CA TYR A 92 5.64 -2.03 1.90
C TYR A 92 6.63 -1.33 2.81
N TYR A 93 7.18 -0.24 2.34
CA TYR A 93 8.10 0.58 3.12
C TYR A 93 7.61 2.02 3.14
N ARG A 94 7.53 2.62 4.33
CA ARG A 94 7.45 4.06 4.46
C ARG A 94 8.81 4.58 4.92
N LEU A 95 9.32 5.60 4.23
CA LEU A 95 10.51 6.34 4.61
C LEU A 95 10.07 7.76 4.99
N TRP A 96 10.29 8.11 6.24
CA TRP A 96 10.00 9.46 6.71
C TRP A 96 10.79 10.49 5.89
N PRO A 97 10.22 11.67 5.51
CA PRO A 97 8.87 12.09 5.91
C PRO A 97 7.75 11.63 4.97
N ASN A 98 7.98 11.49 3.67
CA ASN A 98 6.91 11.47 2.69
C ASN A 98 7.14 10.53 1.50
N LEU A 99 7.96 9.50 1.70
CA LEU A 99 8.23 8.48 0.68
C LEU A 99 7.65 7.13 1.08
N ALA A 100 7.20 6.38 0.09
CA ALA A 100 6.77 5.00 0.24
C ALA A 100 7.23 4.14 -0.95
N PHE A 101 7.43 2.86 -0.69
CA PHE A 101 7.78 1.85 -1.68
C PHE A 101 6.92 0.62 -1.47
N ASP A 102 6.25 0.21 -2.53
CA ASP A 102 5.55 -1.06 -2.60
C ASP A 102 6.39 -2.01 -3.45
N VAL A 103 6.84 -3.11 -2.86
CA VAL A 103 7.73 -4.07 -3.53
C VAL A 103 6.98 -5.39 -3.73
N TYR A 104 6.79 -5.76 -4.96
CA TYR A 104 6.08 -6.95 -5.40
C TYR A 104 7.04 -7.90 -6.12
N PRO A 105 6.67 -9.17 -6.31
CA PRO A 105 7.52 -10.10 -7.04
C PRO A 105 7.93 -9.63 -8.44
N GLU A 106 7.03 -8.96 -9.17
CA GLU A 106 7.18 -8.61 -10.57
C GLU A 106 7.43 -7.13 -10.85
N GLN A 107 7.29 -6.27 -9.84
CA GLN A 107 7.46 -4.81 -9.97
C GLN A 107 7.70 -4.13 -8.62
N MET A 108 8.02 -2.85 -8.67
CA MET A 108 8.09 -1.98 -7.50
C MET A 108 7.39 -0.66 -7.84
N ASP A 109 6.57 -0.16 -6.91
CA ASP A 109 5.97 1.16 -7.00
C ASP A 109 6.65 2.10 -6.01
N PHE A 110 7.04 3.27 -6.48
CA PHE A 110 7.56 4.35 -5.64
C PHE A 110 6.48 5.41 -5.52
N MET A 111 6.18 5.82 -4.29
CA MET A 111 5.22 6.88 -4.02
C MET A 111 5.87 8.03 -3.25
N GLN A 112 5.43 9.24 -3.57
CA GLN A 112 5.79 10.45 -2.84
C GLN A 112 4.54 11.25 -2.53
N PHE A 113 4.40 11.63 -1.26
CA PHE A 113 3.30 12.47 -0.77
C PHE A 113 3.79 13.93 -0.73
N ILE A 114 3.54 14.69 -1.80
CA ILE A 114 4.05 16.05 -1.98
C ILE A 114 3.03 17.05 -1.43
N PRO A 115 3.32 17.74 -0.30
CA PRO A 115 2.43 18.75 0.24
C PRO A 115 2.34 19.94 -0.73
N ILE A 116 1.12 20.32 -1.09
CA ILE A 116 0.84 21.54 -1.86
C ILE A 116 0.50 22.68 -0.89
N ASP A 117 -0.36 22.37 0.07
CA ASP A 117 -0.71 23.23 1.21
C ASP A 117 -1.12 22.37 2.42
N ALA A 118 -1.65 22.98 3.47
CA ALA A 118 -2.03 22.29 4.71
C ALA A 118 -3.13 21.22 4.51
N ASN A 119 -3.95 21.35 3.47
CA ASN A 119 -5.12 20.51 3.22
C ASN A 119 -5.09 19.86 1.82
N THR A 120 -3.99 19.98 1.10
CA THR A 120 -3.87 19.44 -0.27
C THR A 120 -2.53 18.76 -0.46
N THR A 121 -2.56 17.54 -0.95
CA THR A 121 -1.39 16.74 -1.26
C THR A 121 -1.43 16.24 -2.70
N MET A 122 -0.31 16.28 -3.39
CA MET A 122 -0.12 15.57 -4.66
C MET A 122 0.55 14.23 -4.39
N ILE A 123 -0.12 13.13 -4.69
CA ILE A 123 0.50 11.80 -4.69
C ILE A 123 1.14 11.59 -6.06
N ARG A 124 2.47 11.46 -6.08
CA ARG A 124 3.22 11.02 -7.25
C ARG A 124 3.58 9.54 -7.08
N GLU A 125 3.19 8.74 -8.04
CA GLU A 125 3.45 7.30 -8.06
C GLU A 125 4.16 6.93 -9.36
N ILE A 126 5.22 6.14 -9.26
CA ILE A 126 6.03 5.67 -10.37
C ILE A 126 6.21 4.17 -10.25
N ALA A 127 5.69 3.42 -11.20
CA ALA A 127 5.89 1.98 -11.28
C ALA A 127 7.20 1.65 -12.03
N TYR A 128 7.97 0.75 -11.45
CA TYR A 128 9.18 0.17 -12.05
C TYR A 128 8.94 -1.33 -12.27
N ALA A 129 8.62 -1.69 -13.50
CA ALA A 129 8.43 -3.08 -13.89
C ALA A 129 9.78 -3.75 -14.15
N LEU A 130 9.89 -5.02 -13.82
CA LEU A 130 11.03 -5.85 -14.24
C LEU A 130 11.04 -5.96 -15.78
N PRO A 131 12.21 -6.03 -16.40
CA PRO A 131 12.35 -6.21 -17.85
C PRO A 131 12.10 -7.68 -18.24
N ASP A 132 10.85 -8.12 -18.09
CA ASP A 132 10.39 -9.48 -18.38
C ASP A 132 9.36 -9.44 -19.51
N GLU A 133 9.64 -10.15 -20.59
CA GLU A 133 8.80 -10.17 -21.78
C GLU A 133 7.73 -11.27 -21.75
N ARG A 134 7.71 -12.12 -20.71
CA ARG A 134 6.68 -13.15 -20.54
C ARG A 134 5.29 -12.51 -20.46
N ARG A 135 4.34 -13.07 -21.17
CA ARG A 135 2.94 -12.58 -21.18
C ARG A 135 2.31 -12.66 -19.81
N GLU A 136 2.64 -13.69 -19.05
CA GLU A 136 2.18 -13.94 -17.69
C GLU A 136 2.66 -12.84 -16.75
N THR A 137 3.92 -12.43 -16.83
CA THR A 137 4.47 -11.32 -16.04
C THR A 137 3.78 -10.01 -16.36
N LYS A 138 3.57 -9.70 -17.66
CA LYS A 138 2.84 -8.50 -18.08
C LYS A 138 1.38 -8.51 -17.60
N ALA A 139 0.74 -9.68 -17.61
CA ALA A 139 -0.61 -9.84 -17.07
C ALA A 139 -0.63 -9.62 -15.54
N ALA A 140 0.36 -10.16 -14.82
CA ALA A 140 0.49 -9.97 -13.38
C ALA A 140 0.71 -8.49 -13.03
N GLN A 141 1.59 -7.78 -13.74
CA GLN A 141 1.82 -6.33 -13.57
C GLN A 141 0.55 -5.51 -13.79
N TYR A 142 -0.24 -5.85 -14.80
CA TYR A 142 -1.52 -5.19 -15.04
C TYR A 142 -2.55 -5.48 -13.94
N LEU A 143 -2.63 -6.72 -13.47
CA LEU A 143 -3.53 -7.11 -12.39
C LEU A 143 -3.14 -6.50 -11.05
N ASN A 144 -1.84 -6.43 -10.75
CA ASN A 144 -1.30 -5.72 -9.60
C ASN A 144 -1.76 -4.26 -9.61
N TRP A 145 -1.60 -3.56 -10.74
CA TRP A 145 -2.09 -2.20 -10.87
C TRP A 145 -3.61 -2.07 -10.63
N ARG A 146 -4.41 -3.04 -11.11
CA ARG A 146 -5.86 -3.02 -10.87
C ARG A 146 -6.22 -3.16 -9.39
N ILE A 147 -5.51 -4.06 -8.69
CA ILE A 147 -5.67 -4.30 -7.26
C ILE A 147 -5.34 -3.00 -6.50
N ASN A 148 -4.17 -2.44 -6.74
CA ASN A 148 -3.73 -1.21 -6.08
C ASN A 148 -4.61 -0.01 -6.39
N ARG A 149 -5.13 0.08 -7.61
CA ARG A 149 -6.11 1.13 -7.95
C ARG A 149 -7.40 1.01 -7.15
N GLN A 150 -7.89 -0.20 -6.91
CA GLN A 150 -9.05 -0.42 -6.07
C GLN A 150 -8.76 0.01 -4.63
N VAL A 151 -7.66 -0.45 -4.04
CA VAL A 151 -7.21 -0.07 -2.68
C VAL A 151 -7.08 1.45 -2.56
N ASN A 152 -6.41 2.09 -3.50
CA ASN A 152 -6.28 3.56 -3.52
C ASN A 152 -7.61 4.33 -3.60
N ASN A 153 -8.65 3.75 -4.24
CA ASN A 153 -9.98 4.38 -4.27
C ASN A 153 -10.67 4.24 -2.91
N GLU A 154 -10.59 3.06 -2.30
CA GLU A 154 -11.12 2.79 -0.96
C GLU A 154 -10.48 3.73 0.07
N ASP A 155 -9.15 3.87 0.05
CA ASP A 155 -8.43 4.84 0.88
C ASP A 155 -8.86 6.29 0.64
N THR A 156 -9.10 6.66 -0.60
CA THR A 156 -9.47 8.04 -0.94
C THR A 156 -10.72 8.47 -0.21
N ASP A 157 -11.74 7.61 -0.16
CA ASP A 157 -12.99 7.90 0.54
C ASP A 157 -12.76 7.96 2.05
N LEU A 158 -11.98 7.04 2.59
CA LEU A 158 -11.66 6.97 4.01
C LEU A 158 -10.91 8.22 4.49
N ILE A 159 -9.78 8.57 3.83
CA ILE A 159 -8.95 9.71 4.26
C ILE A 159 -9.65 11.05 4.11
N ASN A 160 -10.56 11.20 3.13
CA ASN A 160 -11.38 12.40 3.02
C ASN A 160 -12.30 12.57 4.23
N LEU A 161 -12.99 11.50 4.65
CA LEU A 161 -13.85 11.51 5.83
C LEU A 161 -13.07 11.78 7.13
N VAL A 162 -11.88 11.18 7.27
CA VAL A 162 -11.01 11.44 8.41
C VAL A 162 -10.57 12.91 8.43
N GLN A 163 -10.16 13.48 7.28
CA GLN A 163 -9.78 14.90 7.21
C GLN A 163 -10.95 15.82 7.58
N GLU A 164 -12.17 15.52 7.13
CA GLU A 164 -13.35 16.27 7.53
C GLU A 164 -13.56 16.20 9.04
N GLY A 165 -13.46 15.01 9.64
CA GLY A 165 -13.56 14.82 11.08
C GLY A 165 -12.50 15.59 11.86
N MET A 166 -11.25 15.58 11.40
CA MET A 166 -10.14 16.32 12.02
C MET A 166 -10.31 17.84 11.96
N ASN A 167 -11.01 18.35 10.96
CA ASN A 167 -11.29 19.78 10.82
C ASN A 167 -12.44 20.27 11.74
N THR A 168 -13.08 19.39 12.48
CA THR A 168 -14.16 19.76 13.42
C THR A 168 -13.59 20.25 14.76
N ASN A 169 -14.35 21.09 15.46
CA ASN A 169 -14.03 21.53 16.81
C ASN A 169 -14.13 20.40 17.87
N HIS A 170 -14.65 19.24 17.49
CA HIS A 170 -14.84 18.09 18.34
C HIS A 170 -13.67 17.08 18.28
N PHE A 171 -12.78 17.23 17.31
CA PHE A 171 -11.63 16.35 17.18
C PHE A 171 -10.77 16.39 18.46
N ARG A 172 -10.39 15.21 18.93
CA ARG A 172 -9.42 15.03 20.02
C ARG A 172 -8.52 13.86 19.67
N SER A 173 -7.23 13.97 20.01
CA SER A 173 -6.29 12.85 19.86
C SER A 173 -6.73 11.68 20.75
N GLY A 174 -6.79 10.50 20.16
CA GLY A 174 -7.03 9.25 20.88
C GLY A 174 -5.73 8.54 21.25
N PRO A 175 -5.79 7.49 22.10
CA PRO A 175 -4.66 6.61 22.32
C PRO A 175 -4.40 5.77 21.08
N LEU A 176 -3.13 5.45 20.83
CA LEU A 176 -2.73 4.49 19.80
C LEU A 176 -2.85 3.06 20.34
N ALA A 177 -3.23 2.13 19.49
CA ALA A 177 -3.19 0.71 19.80
C ALA A 177 -1.76 0.18 19.76
N SER A 178 -1.50 -0.92 20.47
CA SER A 178 -0.15 -1.54 20.51
C SER A 178 0.33 -2.05 19.14
N SER A 179 -0.57 -2.24 18.20
CA SER A 179 -0.27 -2.61 16.80
C SER A 179 0.07 -1.43 15.90
N GLU A 180 -0.15 -0.19 16.36
CA GLU A 180 0.10 1.04 15.59
C GLU A 180 1.51 1.60 15.83
N VAL A 181 2.50 0.72 15.93
CA VAL A 181 3.90 1.07 16.25
C VAL A 181 4.54 2.02 15.23
N CYS A 182 3.99 2.10 14.02
CA CYS A 182 4.48 3.00 12.98
C CYS A 182 3.89 4.43 13.05
N LEU A 183 2.98 4.69 13.97
CA LEU A 183 2.36 6.02 14.19
C LEU A 183 2.99 6.79 15.36
N ILE A 184 3.98 6.20 16.02
CA ILE A 184 4.69 6.77 17.19
C ILE A 184 5.88 7.61 16.74
#